data_f640d9d7e38ec2682bbeb413e89211f5
#
_entry.id   f640d9d7e38ec2682bbeb413e89211f5
#
_cell.length_a   1.000
_cell.length_b   1.000
_cell.length_c   1.000
_cell.angle_alpha   90.00
_cell.angle_beta   90.00
_cell.angle_gamma   90.00
#
_symmetry.space_group_name_H-M   'P 1'
#
loop_
_entity.id
_entity.type
_entity.pdbx_description
1 polymer ?
#
loop_
_entity_poly.entity_id
_entity_poly.type
_entity_poly.pdbx_seq_one_letter_code
_entity_poly.pdbx_strand_id
1 'polypeptide(L)'
;MDFRFAGFEIDIPRRELRGAGELVSIEPQVFDLLVHLVRNHDRIVTKDELIEAVWKGRAISEAALSSRISAARRAVGDSGAEQKLIRTLNKRGFRFVGAVQAAGKTTVPVAQRASCGKAEASVFTWSDRASIAVLPFQNISGDPEQECLADGMTEDITTGLSRQQWFSVVDRNSSFARKGEAVDIRKLACELGARYVLEGSVRKAGGRIRITAQLIDATKRIHVWADRHDSAVSDIFVRQDEITNRIVDSVRSQLVMAEAMRLRGRPSVDVDAYHLVTQALPHMWRMSVSEQLLAQKLLQQAATFEAPQGRAHVHALLGWTYMNMFNLDSHAPIGELTEKALEAGAMALALDEQDYWGHLVLGLGHARQRRPDDAVRHLSQSVEINPNFALGHAGLGYALACGGQPQRGLDALARAWQLGPLDPFLAIYAPVTQYMALFALERYDEAIAVCRSVAARYPNHAGARRLMTVSLGLLGRIDEAKESLDHTLTLQPDFSTDHVAYNTVFAHASDRTRFLRGLKRAGLRD
;
A
#
# COMPACT_ATOMS: atom_id res chain seq x y z
N MET A 1 14.64 14.19 -18.32
CA MET A 1 14.88 13.79 -19.72
C MET A 1 15.56 14.96 -20.39
N ASP A 2 16.73 14.72 -20.96
CA ASP A 2 17.52 15.71 -21.67
C ASP A 2 17.33 15.47 -23.17
N PHE A 3 17.35 16.54 -23.94
CA PHE A 3 17.17 16.45 -25.39
C PHE A 3 18.40 17.02 -26.10
N ARG A 4 18.80 16.36 -27.19
CA ARG A 4 19.85 16.85 -28.10
C ARG A 4 19.28 17.07 -29.49
N PHE A 5 19.61 18.20 -30.10
CA PHE A 5 19.20 18.57 -31.46
C PHE A 5 20.14 19.59 -32.05
N ALA A 6 20.49 19.47 -33.31
CA ALA A 6 21.30 20.45 -34.08
C ALA A 6 22.51 21.02 -33.32
N GLY A 7 23.21 20.22 -32.52
CA GLY A 7 24.36 20.64 -31.73
C GLY A 7 24.03 21.35 -30.40
N PHE A 8 22.75 21.42 -30.05
CA PHE A 8 22.27 21.91 -28.75
C PHE A 8 21.86 20.76 -27.82
N GLU A 9 21.99 21.00 -26.52
CA GLU A 9 21.55 20.09 -25.46
C GLU A 9 20.68 20.86 -24.45
N ILE A 10 19.49 20.35 -24.16
CA ILE A 10 18.60 20.87 -23.12
C ILE A 10 18.70 19.94 -21.90
N ASP A 11 19.18 20.49 -20.78
CA ASP A 11 19.11 19.88 -19.45
C ASP A 11 17.87 20.43 -18.73
N ILE A 12 16.79 19.65 -18.72
CA ILE A 12 15.52 20.08 -18.12
C ILE A 12 15.63 20.22 -16.60
N PRO A 13 16.25 19.27 -15.85
CA PRO A 13 16.43 19.41 -14.41
C PRO A 13 17.19 20.67 -14.00
N ARG A 14 18.24 21.04 -14.74
CA ARG A 14 19.05 22.23 -14.45
C ARG A 14 18.50 23.51 -15.08
N ARG A 15 17.51 23.36 -15.97
CA ARG A 15 16.97 24.48 -16.79
C ARG A 15 18.05 25.16 -17.62
N GLU A 16 18.97 24.39 -18.18
CA GLU A 16 20.11 24.84 -18.97
C GLU A 16 19.92 24.49 -20.45
N LEU A 17 20.25 25.43 -21.32
CA LEU A 17 20.46 25.19 -22.74
C LEU A 17 21.96 25.30 -23.01
N ARG A 18 22.55 24.31 -23.65
CA ARG A 18 23.98 24.33 -24.06
C ARG A 18 24.08 24.23 -25.57
N GLY A 19 24.93 25.01 -26.15
CA GLY A 19 25.28 24.95 -27.57
C GLY A 19 26.78 24.77 -27.74
N ALA A 20 27.22 23.74 -28.49
CA ALA A 20 28.64 23.36 -28.64
C ALA A 20 29.40 23.18 -27.31
N GLY A 21 28.68 22.77 -26.25
CA GLY A 21 29.22 22.57 -24.89
C GLY A 21 29.19 23.82 -23.99
N GLU A 22 28.92 25.01 -24.52
CA GLU A 22 28.84 26.24 -23.72
C GLU A 22 27.40 26.54 -23.29
N LEU A 23 27.26 27.18 -22.14
CA LEU A 23 25.94 27.56 -21.60
C LEU A 23 25.36 28.76 -22.42
N VAL A 24 24.18 28.56 -22.98
CA VAL A 24 23.43 29.61 -23.69
C VAL A 24 22.48 30.31 -22.71
N SER A 25 22.66 31.65 -22.58
CA SER A 25 21.75 32.45 -21.74
C SER A 25 20.36 32.52 -22.37
N ILE A 26 19.35 32.03 -21.62
CA ILE A 26 17.96 31.97 -22.07
C ILE A 26 17.03 32.40 -20.94
N GLU A 27 16.00 33.21 -21.25
CA GLU A 27 15.00 33.60 -20.26
C GLU A 27 14.14 32.39 -19.84
N PRO A 28 13.71 32.31 -18.56
CA PRO A 28 12.95 31.17 -18.07
C PRO A 28 11.70 30.79 -18.88
N GLN A 29 10.93 31.79 -19.34
CA GLN A 29 9.73 31.54 -20.15
C GLN A 29 10.08 31.07 -21.57
N VAL A 30 11.18 31.57 -22.13
CA VAL A 30 11.68 31.16 -23.45
C VAL A 30 12.22 29.72 -23.38
N PHE A 31 12.85 29.36 -22.27
CA PHE A 31 13.28 27.98 -22.00
C PHE A 31 12.09 27.01 -21.92
N ASP A 32 11.05 27.36 -21.14
CA ASP A 32 9.85 26.52 -21.00
C ASP A 32 9.12 26.36 -22.35
N LEU A 33 9.03 27.41 -23.14
CA LEU A 33 8.49 27.40 -24.50
C LEU A 33 9.29 26.46 -25.41
N LEU A 34 10.61 26.56 -25.39
CA LEU A 34 11.49 25.71 -26.21
C LEU A 34 11.36 24.25 -25.80
N VAL A 35 11.37 23.96 -24.51
CA VAL A 35 11.17 22.60 -23.97
C VAL A 35 9.82 22.03 -24.41
N HIS A 36 8.75 22.80 -24.37
CA HIS A 36 7.42 22.38 -24.79
C HIS A 36 7.39 22.05 -26.29
N LEU A 37 8.00 22.87 -27.14
CA LEU A 37 8.09 22.62 -28.57
C LEU A 37 8.94 21.37 -28.89
N VAL A 38 10.07 21.19 -28.21
CA VAL A 38 10.96 20.03 -28.41
C VAL A 38 10.30 18.74 -27.98
N ARG A 39 9.56 18.74 -26.87
CA ARG A 39 8.80 17.57 -26.41
C ARG A 39 7.71 17.13 -27.39
N ASN A 40 7.12 18.08 -28.11
CA ASN A 40 6.03 17.85 -29.06
C ASN A 40 6.51 18.02 -30.52
N HIS A 41 7.76 17.65 -30.82
CA HIS A 41 8.38 17.84 -32.15
C HIS A 41 7.70 17.03 -33.26
N ASP A 42 6.95 15.99 -32.92
CA ASP A 42 6.19 15.11 -33.82
C ASP A 42 4.91 15.76 -34.37
N ARG A 43 4.40 16.83 -33.72
CA ARG A 43 3.12 17.45 -34.05
C ARG A 43 3.17 19.00 -34.08
N ILE A 44 2.09 19.60 -34.48
CA ILE A 44 1.89 21.04 -34.40
C ILE A 44 1.38 21.39 -33.00
N VAL A 45 2.00 22.40 -32.38
CA VAL A 45 1.56 22.97 -31.11
C VAL A 45 0.80 24.24 -31.37
N THR A 46 -0.44 24.34 -30.90
CA THR A 46 -1.27 25.53 -31.14
C THR A 46 -0.85 26.70 -30.27
N LYS A 47 -1.29 27.93 -30.62
CA LYS A 47 -1.00 29.13 -29.80
C LYS A 47 -1.60 28.99 -28.40
N ASP A 48 -2.83 28.53 -28.30
CA ASP A 48 -3.55 28.37 -27.04
C ASP A 48 -2.86 27.31 -26.14
N GLU A 49 -2.40 26.22 -26.73
CA GLU A 49 -1.63 25.20 -26.02
C GLU A 49 -0.30 25.73 -25.47
N LEU A 50 0.41 26.57 -26.24
CA LEU A 50 1.64 27.22 -25.75
C LEU A 50 1.35 28.21 -24.62
N ILE A 51 0.26 28.96 -24.71
CA ILE A 51 -0.15 29.89 -23.66
C ILE A 51 -0.51 29.15 -22.38
N GLU A 52 -1.26 28.06 -22.49
CA GLU A 52 -1.59 27.21 -21.33
C GLU A 52 -0.34 26.60 -20.70
N ALA A 53 0.53 26.00 -21.49
CA ALA A 53 1.71 25.28 -21.02
C ALA A 53 2.77 26.20 -20.35
N VAL A 54 2.98 27.39 -20.87
CA VAL A 54 4.07 28.30 -20.44
C VAL A 54 3.57 29.37 -19.47
N TRP A 55 2.34 29.87 -19.66
CA TRP A 55 1.78 30.98 -18.86
C TRP A 55 0.59 30.58 -17.99
N LYS A 56 0.25 29.26 -17.95
CA LYS A 56 -0.84 28.72 -17.12
C LYS A 56 -2.18 29.40 -17.39
N GLY A 57 -2.51 29.59 -18.66
CA GLY A 57 -3.76 30.22 -19.11
C GLY A 57 -3.84 31.74 -18.93
N ARG A 58 -2.77 32.42 -18.47
CA ARG A 58 -2.78 33.89 -18.39
C ARG A 58 -2.83 34.51 -19.79
N ALA A 59 -3.75 35.43 -20.01
CA ALA A 59 -3.86 36.15 -21.29
C ALA A 59 -2.57 36.91 -21.62
N ILE A 60 -1.98 36.58 -22.75
CA ILE A 60 -0.83 37.32 -23.32
C ILE A 60 -1.18 37.84 -24.71
N SER A 61 -0.57 38.94 -25.11
CA SER A 61 -0.77 39.49 -26.48
C SER A 61 -0.06 38.64 -27.52
N GLU A 62 -0.58 38.62 -28.75
CA GLU A 62 0.08 37.91 -29.87
C GLU A 62 1.50 38.45 -30.13
N ALA A 63 1.72 39.76 -29.91
CA ALA A 63 3.03 40.35 -30.00
C ALA A 63 4.01 39.79 -28.97
N ALA A 64 3.56 39.57 -27.72
CA ALA A 64 4.36 38.95 -26.67
C ALA A 64 4.73 37.50 -27.01
N LEU A 65 3.78 36.70 -27.48
CA LEU A 65 4.05 35.32 -27.92
C LEU A 65 5.05 35.29 -29.08
N SER A 66 4.87 36.17 -30.10
CA SER A 66 5.77 36.28 -31.24
C SER A 66 7.19 36.69 -30.83
N SER A 67 7.31 37.60 -29.85
CA SER A 67 8.60 37.99 -29.28
C SER A 67 9.31 36.83 -28.60
N ARG A 68 8.59 36.00 -27.81
CA ARG A 68 9.15 34.83 -27.16
C ARG A 68 9.55 33.72 -28.14
N ILE A 69 8.79 33.49 -29.20
CA ILE A 69 9.17 32.58 -30.30
C ILE A 69 10.44 33.07 -30.99
N SER A 70 10.55 34.40 -31.26
CA SER A 70 11.76 34.97 -31.85
C SER A 70 12.98 34.84 -30.93
N ALA A 71 12.79 34.98 -29.62
CA ALA A 71 13.85 34.76 -28.63
C ALA A 71 14.27 33.28 -28.58
N ALA A 72 13.31 32.34 -28.62
CA ALA A 72 13.60 30.91 -28.67
C ALA A 72 14.41 30.54 -29.94
N ARG A 73 14.03 31.05 -31.09
CA ARG A 73 14.81 30.87 -32.33
C ARG A 73 16.25 31.36 -32.19
N ARG A 74 16.44 32.58 -31.72
CA ARG A 74 17.79 33.15 -31.52
C ARG A 74 18.62 32.27 -30.56
N ALA A 75 18.05 31.77 -29.50
CA ALA A 75 18.75 30.95 -28.53
C ALA A 75 19.28 29.63 -29.14
N VAL A 76 18.63 29.12 -30.18
CA VAL A 76 19.03 27.88 -30.87
C VAL A 76 19.64 28.13 -32.25
N GLY A 77 20.11 29.39 -32.52
CA GLY A 77 20.75 29.72 -33.78
C GLY A 77 19.81 29.68 -35.01
N ASP A 78 18.50 29.83 -34.81
CA ASP A 78 17.48 29.90 -35.88
C ASP A 78 16.98 31.31 -36.06
N SER A 79 16.35 31.59 -37.19
CA SER A 79 15.78 32.89 -37.49
C SER A 79 14.34 32.82 -38.00
N GLY A 80 13.61 33.92 -37.93
CA GLY A 80 12.25 34.01 -38.45
C GLY A 80 12.17 33.83 -39.98
N ALA A 81 13.27 34.10 -40.68
CA ALA A 81 13.36 33.95 -42.13
C ALA A 81 13.69 32.50 -42.53
N GLU A 82 14.61 31.85 -41.82
CA GLU A 82 15.08 30.50 -42.15
C GLU A 82 14.17 29.40 -41.59
N GLN A 83 13.67 29.55 -40.36
CA GLN A 83 12.78 28.61 -39.65
C GLN A 83 13.27 27.14 -39.72
N LYS A 84 14.58 26.97 -39.52
CA LYS A 84 15.26 25.65 -39.60
C LYS A 84 14.85 24.70 -38.50
N LEU A 85 14.60 25.23 -37.29
CA LEU A 85 14.29 24.43 -36.11
C LEU A 85 12.86 24.70 -35.61
N ILE A 86 12.40 25.95 -35.62
CA ILE A 86 11.05 26.33 -35.19
C ILE A 86 10.28 26.91 -36.36
N ARG A 87 9.37 26.16 -36.94
CA ARG A 87 8.55 26.56 -38.07
C ARG A 87 7.23 27.15 -37.61
N THR A 88 6.84 28.30 -38.19
CA THR A 88 5.51 28.90 -38.01
C THR A 88 4.56 28.36 -39.08
N LEU A 89 3.41 27.86 -38.67
CA LEU A 89 2.34 27.41 -39.53
C LEU A 89 1.16 28.39 -39.39
N ASN A 90 0.94 29.20 -40.42
CA ASN A 90 -0.08 30.27 -40.40
C ASN A 90 -1.43 29.72 -39.94
N LYS A 91 -2.07 30.41 -38.97
CA LYS A 91 -3.35 30.07 -38.36
C LYS A 91 -3.40 28.72 -37.63
N ARG A 92 -2.30 27.94 -37.58
CA ARG A 92 -2.28 26.61 -36.94
C ARG A 92 -1.38 26.53 -35.71
N GLY A 93 -0.31 27.34 -35.63
CA GLY A 93 0.60 27.28 -34.49
C GLY A 93 2.08 27.16 -34.89
N PHE A 94 2.85 26.44 -34.07
CA PHE A 94 4.30 26.27 -34.22
C PHE A 94 4.65 24.78 -34.20
N ARG A 95 5.73 24.41 -34.90
CA ARG A 95 6.25 23.05 -34.89
C ARG A 95 7.77 23.09 -34.80
N PHE A 96 8.33 22.25 -33.93
CA PHE A 96 9.76 21.98 -33.91
C PHE A 96 10.07 20.98 -35.01
N VAL A 97 11.01 21.26 -35.88
CA VAL A 97 11.33 20.42 -37.07
C VAL A 97 12.76 19.87 -37.05
N GLY A 98 13.57 20.22 -36.04
CA GLY A 98 14.88 19.61 -35.83
C GLY A 98 14.78 18.14 -35.43
N ALA A 99 15.75 17.32 -35.85
CA ALA A 99 15.86 15.97 -35.39
C ALA A 99 16.20 15.95 -33.88
N VAL A 100 15.27 15.45 -33.05
CA VAL A 100 15.43 15.39 -31.59
C VAL A 100 15.88 13.99 -31.20
N GLN A 101 16.94 13.92 -30.42
CA GLN A 101 17.40 12.69 -29.77
C GLN A 101 17.22 12.86 -28.26
N ALA A 102 16.58 11.91 -27.60
CA ALA A 102 16.58 11.84 -26.13
C ALA A 102 18.02 11.48 -25.70
N ALA A 103 18.66 12.35 -24.95
CA ALA A 103 19.99 12.09 -24.44
C ALA A 103 19.92 10.97 -23.38
N GLY A 104 20.33 9.77 -23.75
CA GLY A 104 20.62 8.70 -22.79
C GLY A 104 21.78 9.14 -21.90
N LYS A 105 21.72 8.79 -20.63
CA LYS A 105 22.73 9.10 -19.61
C LYS A 105 24.13 8.78 -20.12
N THR A 106 24.96 9.81 -20.32
CA THR A 106 26.39 9.64 -20.57
C THR A 106 27.05 9.26 -19.24
N THR A 107 27.47 8.03 -19.13
CA THR A 107 28.33 7.54 -18.04
C THR A 107 29.70 8.15 -18.15
N VAL A 108 30.15 8.87 -17.13
CA VAL A 108 31.56 9.24 -16.91
C VAL A 108 32.29 7.99 -16.41
N PRO A 109 33.47 7.66 -16.93
CA PRO A 109 34.18 6.42 -16.55
C PRO A 109 34.81 6.57 -15.17
N VAL A 110 34.39 5.76 -14.22
CA VAL A 110 35.19 5.47 -13.01
C VAL A 110 35.95 4.18 -13.25
N ALA A 111 37.26 4.27 -13.06
CA ALA A 111 38.26 3.24 -13.31
C ALA A 111 37.99 1.92 -12.55
N GLN A 112 38.09 0.85 -13.32
CA GLN A 112 38.48 -0.52 -12.99
C GLN A 112 38.39 -1.04 -11.54
N ARG A 113 37.48 -2.01 -11.33
CA ARG A 113 37.83 -3.26 -10.66
C ARG A 113 37.08 -4.45 -11.27
N ALA A 114 37.89 -5.29 -11.86
CA ALA A 114 37.82 -6.73 -12.05
C ALA A 114 36.49 -7.45 -12.35
N SER A 115 36.44 -7.95 -13.54
CA SER A 115 35.71 -9.04 -14.17
C SER A 115 35.27 -10.21 -13.29
N CYS A 116 33.96 -10.58 -13.39
CA CYS A 116 33.57 -11.97 -13.60
C CYS A 116 32.27 -12.03 -14.37
N GLY A 117 32.16 -12.96 -15.32
CA GLY A 117 31.34 -12.89 -16.49
C GLY A 117 29.88 -13.29 -16.37
N LYS A 118 29.17 -12.82 -17.37
CA LYS A 118 28.01 -13.34 -18.09
C LYS A 118 26.82 -13.90 -17.30
N ALA A 119 25.75 -13.10 -17.26
CA ALA A 119 24.42 -13.41 -17.81
C ALA A 119 23.57 -12.15 -17.66
N GLU A 120 23.10 -11.56 -18.77
CA GLU A 120 22.12 -10.47 -18.77
C GLU A 120 20.73 -11.05 -18.45
N ALA A 121 20.44 -11.17 -17.16
CA ALA A 121 19.08 -11.16 -16.66
C ALA A 121 18.80 -9.71 -16.27
N SER A 122 17.68 -9.15 -16.68
CA SER A 122 17.25 -7.82 -16.29
C SER A 122 17.20 -7.74 -14.76
N VAL A 123 18.29 -7.21 -14.17
CA VAL A 123 18.41 -7.06 -12.73
C VAL A 123 17.35 -6.07 -12.31
N PHE A 124 16.38 -6.55 -11.55
CA PHE A 124 15.41 -5.73 -10.81
C PHE A 124 16.20 -4.77 -9.93
N THR A 125 16.40 -3.54 -10.41
CA THR A 125 17.12 -2.53 -9.65
C THR A 125 16.15 -1.91 -8.64
N TRP A 126 16.47 -2.03 -7.36
CA TRP A 126 15.77 -1.45 -6.22
C TRP A 126 15.50 0.07 -6.36
N SER A 127 16.08 0.74 -7.37
CA SER A 127 15.94 2.17 -7.64
C SER A 127 14.51 2.64 -7.96
N ASP A 128 13.59 1.74 -8.26
CA ASP A 128 12.19 2.07 -8.57
C ASP A 128 11.22 1.82 -7.42
N ARG A 129 11.64 1.14 -6.35
CA ARG A 129 10.81 0.96 -5.15
C ARG A 129 10.70 2.26 -4.37
N ALA A 130 9.55 2.44 -3.71
CA ALA A 130 9.39 3.50 -2.72
C ALA A 130 10.48 3.40 -1.65
N SER A 131 11.10 4.52 -1.34
CA SER A 131 12.09 4.62 -0.27
C SER A 131 11.64 5.68 0.72
N ILE A 132 11.72 5.38 2.02
CA ILE A 132 11.33 6.28 3.09
C ILE A 132 12.49 6.49 4.06
N ALA A 133 12.72 7.76 4.45
CA ALA A 133 13.60 8.12 5.56
C ALA A 133 12.74 8.56 6.75
N VAL A 134 12.99 8.01 7.91
CA VAL A 134 12.40 8.47 9.18
C VAL A 134 13.39 9.42 9.82
N LEU A 135 13.04 10.70 9.91
CA LEU A 135 13.87 11.70 10.58
C LEU A 135 13.69 11.61 12.09
N PRO A 136 14.74 11.98 12.87
CA PRO A 136 14.60 12.08 14.30
C PRO A 136 13.44 12.99 14.69
N PHE A 137 12.53 12.48 15.51
CA PHE A 137 11.42 13.28 16.02
C PHE A 137 11.98 14.41 16.89
N GLN A 138 11.46 15.61 16.67
CA GLN A 138 11.95 16.80 17.36
C GLN A 138 11.29 16.94 18.72
N ASN A 139 12.08 17.06 19.77
CA ASN A 139 11.58 17.48 21.07
C ASN A 139 11.41 19.01 21.09
N ILE A 140 10.16 19.47 21.00
CA ILE A 140 9.82 20.90 21.02
C ILE A 140 9.30 21.38 22.39
N SER A 141 9.45 20.57 23.45
CA SER A 141 9.01 20.92 24.80
C SER A 141 10.06 21.64 25.64
N GLY A 142 11.33 21.60 25.22
CA GLY A 142 12.44 22.13 26.02
C GLY A 142 12.78 21.28 27.25
N ASP A 143 12.10 20.16 27.48
CA ASP A 143 12.35 19.21 28.55
C ASP A 143 13.30 18.10 28.08
N PRO A 144 14.54 18.00 28.57
CA PRO A 144 15.51 17.00 28.14
C PRO A 144 15.04 15.54 28.30
N GLU A 145 14.16 15.26 29.29
CA GLU A 145 13.61 13.91 29.48
C GLU A 145 12.79 13.44 28.29
N GLN A 146 12.21 14.35 27.50
CA GLN A 146 11.42 14.01 26.32
C GLN A 146 12.29 13.70 25.09
N GLU A 147 13.59 13.96 25.13
CA GLU A 147 14.54 13.60 24.07
C GLU A 147 14.64 12.09 23.90
N CYS A 148 14.73 11.39 25.03
CA CYS A 148 14.78 9.91 25.04
C CYS A 148 13.50 9.31 24.43
N LEU A 149 12.34 9.90 24.73
CA LEU A 149 11.07 9.48 24.14
C LEU A 149 11.03 9.72 22.62
N ALA A 150 11.48 10.89 22.16
CA ALA A 150 11.50 11.24 20.74
C ALA A 150 12.44 10.32 19.95
N ASP A 151 13.61 10.03 20.48
CA ASP A 151 14.60 9.13 19.86
C ASP A 151 14.10 7.68 19.86
N GLY A 152 13.54 7.21 20.98
CA GLY A 152 12.95 5.87 21.09
C GLY A 152 11.81 5.65 20.10
N MET A 153 10.89 6.60 20.00
CA MET A 153 9.81 6.54 19.00
C MET A 153 10.34 6.50 17.56
N THR A 154 11.37 7.30 17.27
CA THR A 154 11.99 7.29 15.92
C THR A 154 12.56 5.91 15.60
N GLU A 155 13.23 5.28 16.57
CA GLU A 155 13.80 3.94 16.42
C GLU A 155 12.73 2.87 16.24
N ASP A 156 11.69 2.90 17.06
CA ASP A 156 10.58 1.95 17.00
C ASP A 156 9.82 2.07 15.69
N ILE A 157 9.54 3.30 15.21
CA ILE A 157 8.90 3.55 13.92
C ILE A 157 9.78 3.06 12.77
N THR A 158 11.08 3.37 12.79
CA THR A 158 12.03 2.91 11.78
C THR A 158 12.05 1.39 11.71
N THR A 159 12.13 0.74 12.87
CA THR A 159 12.10 -0.73 12.99
C THR A 159 10.78 -1.31 12.51
N GLY A 160 9.64 -0.72 12.89
CA GLY A 160 8.32 -1.15 12.45
C GLY A 160 8.13 -1.05 10.94
N LEU A 161 8.61 0.02 10.33
CA LEU A 161 8.57 0.22 8.87
C LEU A 161 9.54 -0.70 8.15
N SER A 162 10.73 -0.99 8.69
CA SER A 162 11.75 -1.86 8.07
C SER A 162 11.29 -3.31 7.90
N ARG A 163 10.31 -3.76 8.67
CA ARG A 163 9.68 -5.09 8.52
C ARG A 163 8.73 -5.21 7.33
N GLN A 164 8.48 -4.09 6.64
CA GLN A 164 7.61 -4.07 5.47
C GLN A 164 8.42 -4.37 4.21
N GLN A 165 7.91 -5.27 3.36
CA GLN A 165 8.60 -5.67 2.12
C GLN A 165 8.32 -4.75 0.92
N TRP A 166 7.39 -3.77 1.08
CA TRP A 166 6.88 -2.94 -0.01
C TRP A 166 7.75 -1.73 -0.35
N PHE A 167 8.56 -1.28 0.58
CA PHE A 167 9.41 -0.11 0.42
C PHE A 167 10.73 -0.30 1.19
N SER A 168 11.73 0.45 0.77
CA SER A 168 13.03 0.48 1.44
C SER A 168 13.02 1.55 2.52
N VAL A 169 13.50 1.22 3.71
CA VAL A 169 13.70 2.18 4.80
C VAL A 169 15.17 2.57 4.86
N VAL A 170 15.44 3.87 4.88
CA VAL A 170 16.80 4.41 5.01
C VAL A 170 17.33 4.08 6.41
N ASP A 171 18.60 3.70 6.47
CA ASP A 171 19.28 3.37 7.71
C ASP A 171 19.19 4.51 8.74
N ARG A 172 18.97 4.12 10.02
CA ARG A 172 18.83 5.03 11.15
C ARG A 172 20.00 5.99 11.28
N ASN A 173 21.24 5.48 11.19
CA ASN A 173 22.44 6.28 11.39
C ASN A 173 22.55 7.41 10.37
N SER A 174 22.14 7.14 9.13
CA SER A 174 22.10 8.14 8.05
C SER A 174 21.08 9.24 8.33
N SER A 175 19.91 8.88 8.89
CA SER A 175 18.86 9.84 9.29
C SER A 175 19.27 10.66 10.52
N PHE A 176 19.88 10.04 11.52
CA PHE A 176 20.31 10.69 12.78
C PHE A 176 21.53 11.59 12.63
N ALA A 177 22.37 11.38 11.64
CA ALA A 177 23.56 12.22 11.37
C ALA A 177 23.21 13.71 11.13
N ARG A 178 21.94 13.99 10.84
CA ARG A 178 21.43 15.36 10.56
C ARG A 178 20.47 15.88 11.64
N LYS A 179 20.47 15.27 12.85
CA LYS A 179 19.61 15.68 13.96
C LYS A 179 19.91 17.13 14.37
N GLY A 180 18.89 17.97 14.43
CA GLY A 180 18.98 19.37 14.84
C GLY A 180 19.37 20.37 13.74
N GLU A 181 19.62 19.92 12.51
CA GLU A 181 19.87 20.80 11.40
C GLU A 181 18.53 21.24 10.74
N ALA A 182 18.40 22.53 10.44
CA ALA A 182 17.30 23.02 9.59
C ALA A 182 17.65 22.72 8.13
N VAL A 183 17.24 21.56 7.63
CA VAL A 183 17.59 21.09 6.29
C VAL A 183 16.38 21.18 5.36
N ASP A 184 16.59 21.59 4.10
CA ASP A 184 15.58 21.43 3.06
C ASP A 184 15.30 19.93 2.86
N ILE A 185 14.07 19.51 3.17
CA ILE A 185 13.62 18.11 3.12
C ILE A 185 13.94 17.46 1.76
N ARG A 186 13.84 18.21 0.67
CA ARG A 186 14.14 17.70 -0.66
C ARG A 186 15.63 17.40 -0.83
N LYS A 187 16.49 18.28 -0.34
CA LYS A 187 17.94 18.09 -0.39
C LYS A 187 18.35 16.89 0.46
N LEU A 188 17.82 16.81 1.67
CA LEU A 188 18.05 15.70 2.58
C LEU A 188 17.55 14.37 1.98
N ALA A 189 16.35 14.34 1.45
CA ALA A 189 15.78 13.16 0.80
C ALA A 189 16.64 12.69 -0.39
N CYS A 190 17.16 13.63 -1.18
CA CYS A 190 18.05 13.32 -2.30
C CYS A 190 19.39 12.73 -1.81
N GLU A 191 19.97 13.30 -0.75
CA GLU A 191 21.22 12.80 -0.14
C GLU A 191 21.03 11.40 0.46
N LEU A 192 19.86 11.14 1.08
CA LEU A 192 19.50 9.85 1.67
C LEU A 192 18.99 8.82 0.65
N GLY A 193 18.77 9.21 -0.60
CA GLY A 193 18.15 8.35 -1.61
C GLY A 193 16.68 8.01 -1.29
N ALA A 194 16.01 8.80 -0.46
CA ALA A 194 14.63 8.60 -0.05
C ALA A 194 13.67 9.40 -0.94
N ARG A 195 12.53 8.78 -1.30
CA ARG A 195 11.43 9.49 -1.97
C ARG A 195 10.50 10.13 -0.95
N TYR A 196 10.23 9.41 0.12
CA TYR A 196 9.34 9.84 1.18
C TYR A 196 10.14 10.14 2.44
N VAL A 197 9.67 11.12 3.19
CA VAL A 197 10.25 11.50 4.48
C VAL A 197 9.15 11.50 5.52
N LEU A 198 9.35 10.76 6.59
CA LEU A 198 8.55 10.84 7.80
C LEU A 198 9.27 11.72 8.80
N GLU A 199 8.62 12.79 9.21
CA GLU A 199 9.10 13.65 10.30
C GLU A 199 8.06 13.79 11.39
N GLY A 200 8.47 14.14 12.58
CA GLY A 200 7.57 14.31 13.70
C GLY A 200 8.14 15.15 14.83
N SER A 201 7.29 15.40 15.82
CA SER A 201 7.67 16.12 17.02
C SER A 201 6.96 15.59 18.25
N VAL A 202 7.64 15.73 19.39
CA VAL A 202 7.12 15.45 20.73
C VAL A 202 7.06 16.77 21.50
N ARG A 203 5.90 17.09 22.08
CA ARG A 203 5.68 18.29 22.89
C ARG A 203 4.98 17.94 24.19
N LYS A 204 5.61 18.27 25.31
CA LYS A 204 5.01 18.18 26.66
C LYS A 204 4.45 19.55 27.07
N ALA A 205 3.21 19.61 27.49
CA ALA A 205 2.57 20.80 28.02
C ALA A 205 1.43 20.43 28.99
N GLY A 206 1.39 21.00 30.18
CA GLY A 206 0.27 20.87 31.10
C GLY A 206 -0.08 19.44 31.53
N GLY A 207 0.92 18.57 31.74
CA GLY A 207 0.70 17.17 32.12
C GLY A 207 0.28 16.24 30.96
N ARG A 208 0.28 16.74 29.70
CA ARG A 208 -0.01 15.99 28.49
C ARG A 208 1.19 16.00 27.54
N ILE A 209 1.34 14.92 26.81
CA ILE A 209 2.30 14.81 25.71
C ILE A 209 1.51 14.77 24.40
N ARG A 210 1.95 15.59 23.47
CA ARG A 210 1.46 15.60 22.09
C ARG A 210 2.56 15.09 21.16
N ILE A 211 2.22 14.12 20.36
CA ILE A 211 3.07 13.58 19.30
C ILE A 211 2.43 13.91 17.99
N THR A 212 3.18 14.53 17.08
CA THR A 212 2.77 14.77 15.70
C THR A 212 3.68 14.00 14.77
N ALA A 213 3.11 13.42 13.71
CA ALA A 213 3.86 12.76 12.66
C ALA A 213 3.29 13.17 11.30
N GLN A 214 4.15 13.33 10.30
CA GLN A 214 3.74 13.69 8.95
C GLN A 214 4.63 13.03 7.91
N LEU A 215 3.99 12.51 6.85
CA LEU A 215 4.62 11.87 5.71
C LEU A 215 4.63 12.83 4.53
N ILE A 216 5.79 13.05 3.95
CA ILE A 216 6.03 14.00 2.87
C ILE A 216 6.55 13.27 1.64
N ASP A 217 5.96 13.48 0.47
CA ASP A 217 6.59 13.16 -0.81
C ASP A 217 7.62 14.26 -1.12
N ALA A 218 8.89 13.97 -0.88
CA ALA A 218 9.98 14.92 -1.05
C ALA A 218 10.18 15.35 -2.51
N THR A 219 9.76 14.51 -3.47
CA THR A 219 9.87 14.83 -4.90
C THR A 219 8.85 15.89 -5.34
N LYS A 220 7.64 15.84 -4.77
CA LYS A 220 6.53 16.75 -5.08
C LYS A 220 6.39 17.89 -4.07
N ARG A 221 7.04 17.81 -2.91
CA ARG A 221 6.92 18.74 -1.78
C ARG A 221 5.47 18.85 -1.26
N ILE A 222 4.78 17.73 -1.17
CA ILE A 222 3.41 17.67 -0.65
C ILE A 222 3.35 16.77 0.56
N HIS A 223 2.55 17.16 1.54
CA HIS A 223 2.20 16.30 2.65
C HIS A 223 1.24 15.22 2.14
N VAL A 224 1.64 13.96 2.26
CA VAL A 224 0.83 12.79 1.90
C VAL A 224 -0.12 12.46 3.05
N TRP A 225 0.36 12.64 4.29
CA TRP A 225 -0.40 12.35 5.50
C TRP A 225 0.18 13.13 6.69
N ALA A 226 -0.68 13.46 7.65
CA ALA A 226 -0.29 13.97 8.95
C ALA A 226 -1.30 13.52 10.02
N ASP A 227 -0.81 13.20 11.21
CA ASP A 227 -1.65 12.83 12.36
C ASP A 227 -1.08 13.38 13.67
N ARG A 228 -1.93 13.39 14.69
CA ARG A 228 -1.62 13.92 16.01
C ARG A 228 -2.20 13.03 17.10
N HIS A 229 -1.35 12.64 18.03
CA HIS A 229 -1.71 11.83 19.19
C HIS A 229 -1.50 12.63 20.48
N ASP A 230 -2.51 12.66 21.33
CA ASP A 230 -2.47 13.31 22.65
C ASP A 230 -2.57 12.23 23.75
N SER A 231 -1.64 12.20 24.71
CA SER A 231 -1.64 11.26 25.84
C SER A 231 -1.32 11.98 27.15
N ALA A 232 -1.74 11.41 28.29
CA ALA A 232 -1.26 11.87 29.60
C ALA A 232 0.21 11.45 29.79
N VAL A 233 0.99 12.24 30.53
CA VAL A 233 2.41 11.93 30.81
C VAL A 233 2.55 10.61 31.56
N SER A 234 1.63 10.30 32.47
CA SER A 234 1.61 9.03 33.23
C SER A 234 1.48 7.79 32.37
N ASP A 235 0.85 7.92 31.20
CA ASP A 235 0.47 6.79 30.37
C ASP A 235 1.37 6.62 29.14
N ILE A 236 2.29 7.56 28.91
CA ILE A 236 3.03 7.65 27.63
C ILE A 236 3.88 6.41 27.37
N PHE A 237 4.60 5.92 28.38
CA PHE A 237 5.44 4.73 28.23
C PHE A 237 4.62 3.44 28.01
N VAL A 238 3.41 3.38 28.59
CA VAL A 238 2.48 2.25 28.37
C VAL A 238 1.87 2.30 26.97
N ARG A 239 1.69 3.52 26.43
CA ARG A 239 1.06 3.76 25.12
C ARG A 239 2.04 4.01 23.98
N GLN A 240 3.34 4.06 24.27
CA GLN A 240 4.35 4.32 23.23
C GLN A 240 4.23 3.31 22.09
N ASP A 241 4.16 2.02 22.41
CA ASP A 241 3.98 0.95 21.40
C ASP A 241 2.69 1.12 20.60
N GLU A 242 1.58 1.47 21.26
CA GLU A 242 0.29 1.70 20.59
C GLU A 242 0.38 2.85 19.58
N ILE A 243 0.96 3.99 20.00
CA ILE A 243 1.10 5.17 19.15
C ILE A 243 2.06 4.89 17.98
N THR A 244 3.19 4.24 18.27
CA THR A 244 4.17 3.84 17.25
C THR A 244 3.55 2.93 16.20
N ASN A 245 2.82 1.90 16.62
CA ASN A 245 2.16 0.98 15.70
C ASN A 245 1.09 1.68 14.84
N ARG A 246 0.32 2.60 15.43
CA ARG A 246 -0.66 3.41 14.68
C ARG A 246 0.01 4.27 13.61
N ILE A 247 1.15 4.89 13.93
CA ILE A 247 1.91 5.67 12.96
C ILE A 247 2.43 4.76 11.84
N VAL A 248 3.03 3.62 12.17
CA VAL A 248 3.55 2.65 11.20
C VAL A 248 2.45 2.17 10.25
N ASP A 249 1.29 1.79 10.75
CA ASP A 249 0.16 1.32 9.94
C ASP A 249 -0.40 2.41 9.03
N SER A 250 -0.53 3.63 9.56
CA SER A 250 -0.99 4.77 8.77
C SER A 250 -0.01 5.11 7.66
N VAL A 251 1.28 5.20 7.98
CA VAL A 251 2.36 5.48 7.01
C VAL A 251 2.40 4.40 5.93
N ARG A 252 2.33 3.11 6.31
CA ARG A 252 2.28 1.99 5.38
C ARG A 252 1.15 2.14 4.38
N SER A 253 -0.06 2.36 4.86
CA SER A 253 -1.26 2.47 4.03
C SER A 253 -1.16 3.66 3.08
N GLN A 254 -0.71 4.81 3.56
CA GLN A 254 -0.57 6.02 2.75
C GLN A 254 0.55 5.91 1.71
N LEU A 255 1.67 5.27 2.05
CA LEU A 255 2.76 5.01 1.10
C LEU A 255 2.29 4.14 -0.07
N VAL A 256 1.59 3.04 0.22
CA VAL A 256 1.06 2.16 -0.82
C VAL A 256 0.08 2.90 -1.73
N MET A 257 -0.82 3.70 -1.16
CA MET A 257 -1.77 4.51 -1.95
C MET A 257 -1.07 5.56 -2.81
N ALA A 258 -0.08 6.26 -2.26
CA ALA A 258 0.69 7.26 -2.99
C ALA A 258 1.48 6.64 -4.16
N GLU A 259 2.10 5.46 -3.93
CA GLU A 259 2.83 4.73 -4.96
C GLU A 259 1.90 4.15 -6.03
N ALA A 260 0.76 3.60 -5.65
CA ALA A 260 -0.24 3.12 -6.61
C ALA A 260 -0.73 4.26 -7.52
N MET A 261 -0.95 5.46 -6.96
CA MET A 261 -1.30 6.64 -7.75
C MET A 261 -0.14 7.11 -8.64
N ARG A 262 1.10 7.04 -8.15
CA ARG A 262 2.28 7.42 -8.92
C ARG A 262 2.51 6.53 -10.13
N LEU A 263 2.25 5.24 -9.96
CA LEU A 263 2.50 4.21 -10.98
C LEU A 263 1.35 4.12 -12.00
N ARG A 264 0.19 4.69 -11.72
CA ARG A 264 -0.91 4.76 -12.69
C ARG A 264 -0.48 5.55 -13.93
N GLY A 265 -0.66 4.95 -15.10
CA GLY A 265 -0.37 5.59 -16.39
C GLY A 265 1.09 5.49 -16.85
N ARG A 266 1.95 4.68 -16.19
CA ARG A 266 3.24 4.30 -16.80
C ARG A 266 3.00 3.49 -18.08
N PRO A 267 3.80 3.71 -19.13
CA PRO A 267 3.74 2.88 -20.35
C PRO A 267 3.94 1.40 -20.01
N SER A 268 3.26 0.52 -20.72
CA SER A 268 3.32 -0.94 -20.50
C SER A 268 4.73 -1.56 -20.64
N VAL A 269 5.65 -0.85 -21.25
CA VAL A 269 7.05 -1.30 -21.45
C VAL A 269 7.86 -1.25 -20.15
N ASP A 270 7.44 -0.40 -19.19
CA ASP A 270 8.15 -0.20 -17.91
C ASP A 270 7.43 -0.91 -16.73
N VAL A 271 6.49 -1.81 -17.01
CA VAL A 271 5.73 -2.52 -15.97
C VAL A 271 6.54 -3.70 -15.47
N ASP A 272 6.83 -3.73 -14.19
CA ASP A 272 7.48 -4.82 -13.47
C ASP A 272 6.55 -5.44 -12.42
N ALA A 273 7.01 -6.52 -11.77
CA ALA A 273 6.26 -7.20 -10.71
C ALA A 273 5.89 -6.26 -9.55
N TYR A 274 6.81 -5.37 -9.15
CA TYR A 274 6.56 -4.39 -8.09
C TYR A 274 5.43 -3.43 -8.45
N HIS A 275 5.40 -2.97 -9.70
CA HIS A 275 4.35 -2.09 -10.21
C HIS A 275 2.97 -2.76 -10.10
N LEU A 276 2.86 -4.01 -10.59
CA LEU A 276 1.60 -4.76 -10.56
C LEU A 276 1.13 -5.04 -9.14
N VAL A 277 2.04 -5.44 -8.26
CA VAL A 277 1.73 -5.64 -6.84
C VAL A 277 1.26 -4.34 -6.18
N THR A 278 1.97 -3.24 -6.40
CA THR A 278 1.60 -1.94 -5.83
C THR A 278 0.22 -1.49 -6.31
N GLN A 279 -0.16 -1.81 -7.56
CA GLN A 279 -1.51 -1.57 -8.06
C GLN A 279 -2.55 -2.53 -7.47
N ALA A 280 -2.20 -3.79 -7.20
CA ALA A 280 -3.12 -4.78 -6.65
C ALA A 280 -3.55 -4.46 -5.20
N LEU A 281 -2.64 -3.93 -4.37
CA LEU A 281 -2.88 -3.69 -2.94
C LEU A 281 -4.12 -2.83 -2.64
N PRO A 282 -4.35 -1.66 -3.29
CA PRO A 282 -5.57 -0.88 -3.06
C PRO A 282 -6.85 -1.63 -3.43
N HIS A 283 -6.80 -2.52 -4.43
CA HIS A 283 -7.93 -3.36 -4.83
C HIS A 283 -8.21 -4.44 -3.78
N MET A 284 -7.18 -5.02 -3.18
CA MET A 284 -7.33 -5.98 -2.07
C MET A 284 -8.02 -5.35 -0.85
N TRP A 285 -7.78 -4.06 -0.57
CA TRP A 285 -8.41 -3.34 0.56
C TRP A 285 -9.87 -2.97 0.31
N ARG A 286 -10.29 -2.89 -0.95
CA ARG A 286 -11.70 -2.67 -1.31
C ARG A 286 -12.43 -3.99 -1.35
N MET A 287 -13.07 -4.34 -0.26
CA MET A 287 -13.73 -5.62 -0.04
C MET A 287 -14.98 -5.79 -0.92
N SER A 288 -14.75 -6.01 -2.22
CA SER A 288 -15.78 -6.41 -3.18
C SER A 288 -15.25 -7.49 -4.13
N VAL A 289 -16.12 -8.32 -4.67
CA VAL A 289 -15.77 -9.42 -5.59
C VAL A 289 -14.99 -8.90 -6.81
N SER A 290 -15.51 -7.84 -7.46
CA SER A 290 -14.87 -7.26 -8.65
C SER A 290 -13.45 -6.74 -8.38
N GLU A 291 -13.25 -6.11 -7.23
CA GLU A 291 -11.94 -5.59 -6.83
C GLU A 291 -10.96 -6.73 -6.50
N GLN A 292 -11.41 -7.79 -5.82
CA GLN A 292 -10.57 -8.96 -5.58
C GLN A 292 -10.17 -9.68 -6.87
N LEU A 293 -11.08 -9.82 -7.83
CA LEU A 293 -10.77 -10.41 -9.15
C LEU A 293 -9.74 -9.54 -9.91
N LEU A 294 -9.84 -8.22 -9.81
CA LEU A 294 -8.85 -7.33 -10.40
C LEU A 294 -7.48 -7.47 -9.73
N ALA A 295 -7.45 -7.55 -8.40
CA ALA A 295 -6.22 -7.81 -7.65
C ALA A 295 -5.60 -9.17 -8.05
N GLN A 296 -6.40 -10.23 -8.17
CA GLN A 296 -5.94 -11.55 -8.62
C GLN A 296 -5.29 -11.47 -10.00
N LYS A 297 -5.94 -10.79 -10.96
CA LYS A 297 -5.39 -10.61 -12.31
C LYS A 297 -4.03 -9.92 -12.30
N LEU A 298 -3.89 -8.84 -11.53
CA LEU A 298 -2.63 -8.10 -11.39
C LEU A 298 -1.54 -8.96 -10.74
N LEU A 299 -1.88 -9.71 -9.69
CA LEU A 299 -0.94 -10.58 -8.99
C LEU A 299 -0.55 -11.80 -9.84
N GLN A 300 -1.47 -12.37 -10.60
CA GLN A 300 -1.15 -13.44 -11.56
C GLN A 300 -0.18 -12.96 -12.64
N GLN A 301 -0.37 -11.75 -13.18
CA GLN A 301 0.60 -11.14 -14.08
C GLN A 301 1.95 -10.89 -13.39
N ALA A 302 1.94 -10.38 -12.14
CA ALA A 302 3.18 -10.18 -11.37
C ALA A 302 3.95 -11.49 -11.15
N ALA A 303 3.26 -12.61 -10.95
CA ALA A 303 3.87 -13.92 -10.76
C ALA A 303 4.60 -14.46 -12.00
N THR A 304 4.34 -13.93 -13.19
CA THR A 304 5.03 -14.35 -14.44
C THR A 304 6.44 -13.77 -14.56
N PHE A 305 6.79 -12.77 -13.77
CA PHE A 305 8.14 -12.17 -13.81
C PHE A 305 9.15 -13.07 -13.06
N GLU A 306 10.29 -13.32 -13.67
CA GLU A 306 11.36 -14.19 -13.13
C GLU A 306 12.22 -13.54 -12.04
N ALA A 307 11.77 -12.45 -11.40
CA ALA A 307 12.54 -11.76 -10.38
C ALA A 307 12.61 -12.60 -9.08
N PRO A 308 13.81 -13.03 -8.62
CA PRO A 308 13.93 -13.89 -7.44
C PRO A 308 13.39 -13.25 -6.16
N GLN A 309 13.59 -11.94 -6.01
CA GLN A 309 13.21 -11.19 -4.81
C GLN A 309 11.79 -10.62 -4.94
N GLY A 310 10.94 -10.91 -3.97
CA GLY A 310 9.55 -10.47 -3.91
C GLY A 310 8.54 -11.41 -4.59
N ARG A 311 8.99 -12.43 -5.32
CA ARG A 311 8.12 -13.43 -5.97
C ARG A 311 7.37 -14.27 -4.95
N ALA A 312 8.01 -14.65 -3.86
CA ALA A 312 7.37 -15.33 -2.73
C ALA A 312 6.13 -14.57 -2.27
N HIS A 313 6.31 -13.30 -2.01
CA HIS A 313 5.25 -12.43 -1.49
C HIS A 313 4.10 -12.22 -2.50
N VAL A 314 4.38 -12.20 -3.80
CA VAL A 314 3.34 -12.16 -4.86
C VAL A 314 2.43 -13.38 -4.74
N HIS A 315 2.99 -14.59 -4.57
CA HIS A 315 2.22 -15.81 -4.40
C HIS A 315 1.41 -15.79 -3.09
N ALA A 316 2.02 -15.32 -1.99
CA ALA A 316 1.32 -15.18 -0.71
C ALA A 316 0.11 -14.26 -0.81
N LEU A 317 0.25 -13.09 -1.46
CA LEU A 317 -0.87 -12.16 -1.67
C LEU A 317 -1.94 -12.73 -2.59
N LEU A 318 -1.53 -13.45 -3.63
CA LEU A 318 -2.49 -14.14 -4.51
C LEU A 318 -3.30 -15.16 -3.71
N GLY A 319 -2.64 -15.97 -2.87
CA GLY A 319 -3.29 -16.89 -1.94
C GLY A 319 -4.26 -16.18 -0.99
N TRP A 320 -3.86 -15.02 -0.46
CA TRP A 320 -4.72 -14.19 0.36
C TRP A 320 -5.98 -13.72 -0.37
N THR A 321 -5.89 -13.33 -1.65
CA THR A 321 -7.07 -12.92 -2.42
C THR A 321 -8.05 -14.08 -2.60
N TYR A 322 -7.59 -15.31 -2.78
CA TYR A 322 -8.45 -16.49 -2.82
C TYR A 322 -9.17 -16.71 -1.49
N MET A 323 -8.47 -16.52 -0.37
CA MET A 323 -9.08 -16.61 0.97
C MET A 323 -10.15 -15.53 1.20
N ASN A 324 -9.96 -14.32 0.66
CA ASN A 324 -10.92 -13.23 0.79
C ASN A 324 -12.25 -13.49 0.09
N MET A 325 -12.25 -14.22 -1.02
CA MET A 325 -13.47 -14.51 -1.79
C MET A 325 -14.55 -15.20 -0.95
N PHE A 326 -14.18 -15.99 0.06
CA PHE A 326 -15.17 -16.66 0.93
C PHE A 326 -16.07 -15.71 1.70
N ASN A 327 -15.55 -14.53 2.03
CA ASN A 327 -16.29 -13.54 2.81
C ASN A 327 -17.13 -12.61 1.93
N LEU A 328 -16.85 -12.58 0.63
CA LEU A 328 -17.40 -11.61 -0.31
C LEU A 328 -18.42 -12.25 -1.26
N ASP A 329 -18.16 -13.47 -1.69
CA ASP A 329 -19.01 -14.20 -2.63
C ASP A 329 -19.61 -15.44 -1.95
N SER A 330 -20.92 -15.41 -1.79
CA SER A 330 -21.68 -16.52 -1.20
C SER A 330 -21.69 -17.79 -2.05
N HIS A 331 -21.47 -17.66 -3.37
CA HIS A 331 -21.44 -18.75 -4.33
C HIS A 331 -20.01 -19.20 -4.67
N ALA A 332 -19.00 -18.64 -3.99
CA ALA A 332 -17.61 -18.98 -4.23
C ALA A 332 -17.37 -20.47 -4.02
N PRO A 333 -16.64 -21.15 -4.93
CA PRO A 333 -16.29 -22.56 -4.78
C PRO A 333 -15.21 -22.71 -3.71
N ILE A 334 -15.65 -22.75 -2.45
CA ILE A 334 -14.78 -22.65 -1.25
C ILE A 334 -13.68 -23.71 -1.26
N GLY A 335 -13.99 -24.97 -1.65
CA GLY A 335 -13.00 -26.04 -1.73
C GLY A 335 -11.88 -25.72 -2.71
N GLU A 336 -12.23 -25.36 -3.94
CA GLU A 336 -11.27 -25.01 -5.01
C GLU A 336 -10.42 -23.79 -4.63
N LEU A 337 -11.06 -22.75 -4.07
CA LEU A 337 -10.34 -21.56 -3.62
C LEU A 337 -9.41 -21.83 -2.45
N THR A 338 -9.79 -22.75 -1.54
CA THR A 338 -8.92 -23.19 -0.44
C THR A 338 -7.68 -23.91 -0.98
N GLU A 339 -7.85 -24.80 -1.96
CA GLU A 339 -6.73 -25.50 -2.61
C GLU A 339 -5.80 -24.50 -3.31
N LYS A 340 -6.34 -23.60 -4.13
CA LYS A 340 -5.55 -22.54 -4.78
C LYS A 340 -4.79 -21.66 -3.78
N ALA A 341 -5.41 -21.34 -2.64
CA ALA A 341 -4.75 -20.56 -1.60
C ALA A 341 -3.59 -21.34 -0.97
N LEU A 342 -3.80 -22.64 -0.67
CA LEU A 342 -2.75 -23.50 -0.12
C LEU A 342 -1.59 -23.70 -1.10
N GLU A 343 -1.86 -23.92 -2.38
CA GLU A 343 -0.84 -24.00 -3.43
C GLU A 343 -0.03 -22.71 -3.51
N ALA A 344 -0.71 -21.57 -3.52
CA ALA A 344 -0.04 -20.26 -3.57
C ALA A 344 0.79 -19.99 -2.31
N GLY A 345 0.29 -20.33 -1.13
CA GLY A 345 1.03 -20.23 0.13
C GLY A 345 2.26 -21.16 0.17
N ALA A 346 2.12 -22.39 -0.30
CA ALA A 346 3.22 -23.35 -0.40
C ALA A 346 4.30 -22.87 -1.39
N MET A 347 3.89 -22.30 -2.54
CA MET A 347 4.82 -21.71 -3.50
C MET A 347 5.56 -20.51 -2.90
N ALA A 348 4.88 -19.67 -2.12
CA ALA A 348 5.51 -18.57 -1.41
C ALA A 348 6.62 -19.08 -0.48
N LEU A 349 6.34 -20.07 0.36
CA LEU A 349 7.33 -20.62 1.30
C LEU A 349 8.44 -21.43 0.61
N ALA A 350 8.18 -22.04 -0.54
CA ALA A 350 9.21 -22.67 -1.34
C ALA A 350 10.24 -21.67 -1.92
N LEU A 351 9.82 -20.42 -2.12
CA LEU A 351 10.67 -19.33 -2.61
C LEU A 351 11.32 -18.55 -1.47
N ASP A 352 10.64 -18.39 -0.35
CA ASP A 352 11.14 -17.70 0.86
C ASP A 352 10.44 -18.27 2.11
N GLU A 353 11.15 -19.11 2.85
CA GLU A 353 10.65 -19.71 4.09
C GLU A 353 10.30 -18.69 5.18
N GLN A 354 10.79 -17.45 5.06
CA GLN A 354 10.53 -16.35 5.98
C GLN A 354 9.38 -15.43 5.51
N ASP A 355 8.63 -15.81 4.47
CA ASP A 355 7.46 -15.02 4.06
C ASP A 355 6.29 -15.22 5.05
N TYR A 356 6.10 -14.24 5.92
CA TYR A 356 5.06 -14.28 6.95
C TYR A 356 3.61 -14.25 6.40
N TRP A 357 3.40 -13.72 5.18
CA TRP A 357 2.11 -13.81 4.49
C TRP A 357 1.86 -15.21 3.94
N GLY A 358 2.89 -15.89 3.44
CA GLY A 358 2.80 -17.31 3.04
C GLY A 358 2.36 -18.18 4.20
N HIS A 359 2.95 -17.97 5.37
CA HIS A 359 2.53 -18.64 6.60
C HIS A 359 1.10 -18.28 7.02
N LEU A 360 0.67 -17.00 6.89
CA LEU A 360 -0.72 -16.60 7.14
C LEU A 360 -1.69 -17.39 6.26
N VAL A 361 -1.43 -17.43 4.95
CA VAL A 361 -2.29 -18.10 3.96
C VAL A 361 -2.40 -19.59 4.24
N LEU A 362 -1.27 -20.26 4.45
CA LEU A 362 -1.27 -21.69 4.79
C LEU A 362 -2.03 -21.98 6.09
N GLY A 363 -1.79 -21.18 7.12
CA GLY A 363 -2.46 -21.36 8.40
C GLY A 363 -3.97 -21.21 8.31
N LEU A 364 -4.47 -20.18 7.59
CA LEU A 364 -5.90 -20.00 7.37
C LEU A 364 -6.49 -21.10 6.49
N GLY A 365 -5.78 -21.55 5.45
CA GLY A 365 -6.18 -22.67 4.60
C GLY A 365 -6.32 -23.97 5.40
N HIS A 366 -5.35 -24.29 6.26
CA HIS A 366 -5.43 -25.46 7.15
C HIS A 366 -6.55 -25.36 8.19
N ALA A 367 -6.81 -24.17 8.74
CA ALA A 367 -7.95 -23.95 9.62
C ALA A 367 -9.28 -24.27 8.90
N ARG A 368 -9.40 -23.91 7.63
CA ARG A 368 -10.56 -24.28 6.81
C ARG A 368 -10.69 -25.76 6.55
N GLN A 369 -9.57 -26.45 6.38
CA GLN A 369 -9.54 -27.90 6.26
C GLN A 369 -9.73 -28.63 7.60
N ARG A 370 -10.01 -27.91 8.70
CA ARG A 370 -10.18 -28.45 10.07
C ARG A 370 -8.91 -29.16 10.58
N ARG A 371 -7.75 -28.63 10.20
CA ARG A 371 -6.43 -29.09 10.66
C ARG A 371 -5.84 -28.06 11.64
N PRO A 372 -6.34 -28.02 12.89
CA PRO A 372 -6.01 -26.95 13.83
C PRO A 372 -4.53 -26.90 14.19
N ASP A 373 -3.85 -28.04 14.30
CA ASP A 373 -2.43 -28.08 14.68
C ASP A 373 -1.55 -27.47 13.58
N ASP A 374 -1.81 -27.81 12.31
CA ASP A 374 -1.11 -27.20 11.18
C ASP A 374 -1.41 -25.70 11.07
N ALA A 375 -2.68 -25.32 11.27
CA ALA A 375 -3.10 -23.94 11.26
C ALA A 375 -2.38 -23.11 12.32
N VAL A 376 -2.37 -23.55 13.57
CA VAL A 376 -1.69 -22.87 14.68
C VAL A 376 -0.19 -22.83 14.45
N ARG A 377 0.43 -23.88 13.95
CA ARG A 377 1.87 -23.92 13.64
C ARG A 377 2.26 -22.85 12.64
N HIS A 378 1.58 -22.78 11.49
CA HIS A 378 1.88 -21.78 10.47
C HIS A 378 1.59 -20.35 10.96
N LEU A 379 0.47 -20.11 11.65
CA LEU A 379 0.12 -18.78 12.14
C LEU A 379 1.04 -18.33 13.29
N SER A 380 1.51 -19.24 14.13
CA SER A 380 2.56 -18.93 15.12
C SER A 380 3.86 -18.52 14.42
N GLN A 381 4.27 -19.25 13.38
CA GLN A 381 5.44 -18.90 12.59
C GLN A 381 5.29 -17.51 11.92
N SER A 382 4.10 -17.20 11.38
CA SER A 382 3.81 -15.89 10.80
C SER A 382 4.05 -14.74 11.78
N VAL A 383 3.59 -14.88 13.03
CA VAL A 383 3.76 -13.83 14.05
C VAL A 383 5.13 -13.86 14.72
N GLU A 384 5.84 -14.98 14.71
CA GLU A 384 7.25 -15.06 15.13
C GLU A 384 8.16 -14.31 14.15
N ILE A 385 7.96 -14.51 12.83
CA ILE A 385 8.72 -13.80 11.78
C ILE A 385 8.41 -12.31 11.82
N ASN A 386 7.13 -11.94 11.95
CA ASN A 386 6.72 -10.54 12.08
C ASN A 386 5.80 -10.34 13.30
N PRO A 387 6.35 -10.06 14.49
CA PRO A 387 5.58 -9.86 15.72
C PRO A 387 4.59 -8.69 15.69
N ASN A 388 4.74 -7.75 14.75
CA ASN A 388 3.84 -6.60 14.57
C ASN A 388 2.80 -6.84 13.46
N PHE A 389 2.66 -8.07 12.99
CA PHE A 389 1.68 -8.40 11.97
C PHE A 389 0.29 -8.62 12.58
N ALA A 390 -0.50 -7.54 12.66
CA ALA A 390 -1.83 -7.53 13.27
C ALA A 390 -2.75 -8.61 12.69
N LEU A 391 -2.78 -8.75 11.35
CA LEU A 391 -3.58 -9.77 10.67
C LEU A 391 -3.12 -11.20 11.00
N GLY A 392 -1.82 -11.41 11.17
CA GLY A 392 -1.27 -12.70 11.63
C GLY A 392 -1.78 -13.09 13.02
N HIS A 393 -1.78 -12.14 13.96
CA HIS A 393 -2.35 -12.36 15.30
C HIS A 393 -3.86 -12.64 15.25
N ALA A 394 -4.61 -11.93 14.39
CA ALA A 394 -6.05 -12.20 14.20
C ALA A 394 -6.28 -13.61 13.60
N GLY A 395 -5.47 -14.01 12.63
CA GLY A 395 -5.48 -15.36 12.05
C GLY A 395 -5.16 -16.44 13.08
N LEU A 396 -4.13 -16.21 13.90
CA LEU A 396 -3.78 -17.12 15.01
C LEU A 396 -4.94 -17.23 16.00
N GLY A 397 -5.57 -16.12 16.36
CA GLY A 397 -6.76 -16.09 17.19
C GLY A 397 -7.91 -16.90 16.60
N TYR A 398 -8.12 -16.81 15.28
CA TYR A 398 -9.12 -17.57 14.56
C TYR A 398 -8.85 -19.09 14.61
N ALA A 399 -7.62 -19.52 14.32
CA ALA A 399 -7.24 -20.93 14.36
C ALA A 399 -7.35 -21.53 15.77
N LEU A 400 -6.92 -20.78 16.79
CA LEU A 400 -7.05 -21.17 18.19
C LEU A 400 -8.53 -21.32 18.61
N ALA A 401 -9.38 -20.36 18.23
CA ALA A 401 -10.81 -20.40 18.56
C ALA A 401 -11.51 -21.58 17.91
N CYS A 402 -11.27 -21.82 16.62
CA CYS A 402 -11.85 -22.95 15.89
C CYS A 402 -11.25 -24.30 16.30
N GLY A 403 -10.02 -24.30 16.80
CA GLY A 403 -9.29 -25.48 17.28
C GLY A 403 -9.56 -25.87 18.74
N GLY A 404 -10.50 -25.18 19.43
CA GLY A 404 -10.90 -25.54 20.80
C GLY A 404 -10.11 -24.80 21.90
N GLN A 405 -9.39 -23.75 21.58
CA GLN A 405 -8.67 -22.88 22.53
C GLN A 405 -9.18 -21.42 22.47
N PRO A 406 -10.50 -21.20 22.66
CA PRO A 406 -11.13 -19.92 22.36
C PRO A 406 -10.65 -18.75 23.22
N GLN A 407 -10.28 -18.99 24.49
CA GLN A 407 -9.75 -17.90 25.32
C GLN A 407 -8.41 -17.40 24.79
N ARG A 408 -7.48 -18.29 24.45
CA ARG A 408 -6.22 -17.91 23.79
C ARG A 408 -6.46 -17.21 22.44
N GLY A 409 -7.55 -17.59 21.76
CA GLY A 409 -8.00 -16.92 20.54
C GLY A 409 -8.37 -15.46 20.76
N LEU A 410 -9.09 -15.14 21.86
CA LEU A 410 -9.40 -13.76 22.26
C LEU A 410 -8.14 -12.97 22.66
N ASP A 411 -7.19 -13.60 23.35
CA ASP A 411 -5.93 -12.96 23.75
C ASP A 411 -5.09 -12.56 22.51
N ALA A 412 -4.97 -13.45 21.53
CA ALA A 412 -4.30 -13.16 20.27
C ALA A 412 -5.02 -12.05 19.48
N LEU A 413 -6.36 -12.04 19.50
CA LEU A 413 -7.15 -10.99 18.87
C LEU A 413 -6.96 -9.63 19.56
N ALA A 414 -6.89 -9.60 20.88
CA ALA A 414 -6.59 -8.37 21.63
C ALA A 414 -5.22 -7.80 21.22
N ARG A 415 -4.21 -8.66 21.04
CA ARG A 415 -2.91 -8.24 20.51
C ARG A 415 -3.02 -7.68 19.08
N ALA A 416 -3.82 -8.31 18.21
CA ALA A 416 -4.06 -7.81 16.86
C ALA A 416 -4.62 -6.37 16.87
N TRP A 417 -5.60 -6.09 17.72
CA TRP A 417 -6.18 -4.74 17.85
C TRP A 417 -5.19 -3.70 18.40
N GLN A 418 -4.30 -4.10 19.29
CA GLN A 418 -3.24 -3.20 19.79
C GLN A 418 -2.25 -2.83 18.67
N LEU A 419 -1.93 -3.79 17.81
CA LEU A 419 -0.94 -3.63 16.75
C LEU A 419 -1.47 -2.85 15.55
N GLY A 420 -2.72 -3.07 15.13
CA GLY A 420 -3.26 -2.53 13.89
C GLY A 420 -4.70 -2.04 14.01
N PRO A 421 -5.02 -1.05 14.87
CA PRO A 421 -6.40 -0.58 15.05
C PRO A 421 -7.01 0.06 13.79
N LEU A 422 -6.17 0.46 12.83
CA LEU A 422 -6.57 1.07 11.55
C LEU A 422 -6.34 0.14 10.35
N ASP A 423 -5.90 -1.09 10.57
CA ASP A 423 -5.69 -2.05 9.48
C ASP A 423 -7.03 -2.40 8.82
N PRO A 424 -7.20 -2.13 7.51
CA PRO A 424 -8.46 -2.37 6.82
C PRO A 424 -8.85 -3.85 6.76
N PHE A 425 -7.89 -4.77 6.73
CA PHE A 425 -8.16 -6.21 6.79
C PHE A 425 -8.64 -6.62 8.18
N LEU A 426 -8.02 -6.09 9.23
CA LEU A 426 -8.40 -6.38 10.59
C LEU A 426 -9.85 -5.99 10.88
N ALA A 427 -10.33 -4.86 10.34
CA ALA A 427 -11.70 -4.40 10.52
C ALA A 427 -12.77 -5.43 10.08
N ILE A 428 -12.41 -6.36 9.20
CA ILE A 428 -13.30 -7.41 8.68
C ILE A 428 -13.05 -8.75 9.37
N TYR A 429 -11.76 -9.13 9.53
CA TYR A 429 -11.39 -10.44 10.08
C TYR A 429 -11.51 -10.55 11.60
N ALA A 430 -11.24 -9.47 12.32
CA ALA A 430 -11.30 -9.46 13.77
C ALA A 430 -12.71 -9.76 14.33
N PRO A 431 -13.80 -9.19 13.80
CA PRO A 431 -15.14 -9.56 14.24
C PRO A 431 -15.48 -11.03 14.03
N VAL A 432 -15.03 -11.64 12.94
CA VAL A 432 -15.23 -13.07 12.67
C VAL A 432 -14.48 -13.92 13.70
N THR A 433 -13.21 -13.59 13.94
CA THR A 433 -12.39 -14.25 14.97
C THR A 433 -13.03 -14.12 16.34
N GLN A 434 -13.50 -12.93 16.71
CA GLN A 434 -14.16 -12.66 17.99
C GLN A 434 -15.44 -13.48 18.13
N TYR A 435 -16.27 -13.53 17.08
CA TYR A 435 -17.46 -14.35 17.06
C TYR A 435 -17.14 -15.82 17.29
N MET A 436 -16.18 -16.38 16.55
CA MET A 436 -15.82 -17.81 16.67
C MET A 436 -15.37 -18.17 18.08
N ALA A 437 -14.59 -17.31 18.72
CA ALA A 437 -14.15 -17.51 20.08
C ALA A 437 -15.32 -17.41 21.09
N LEU A 438 -16.15 -16.39 20.98
CA LEU A 438 -17.34 -16.20 21.85
C LEU A 438 -18.36 -17.31 21.67
N PHE A 439 -18.56 -17.79 20.44
CA PHE A 439 -19.42 -18.94 20.15
C PHE A 439 -18.89 -20.21 20.83
N ALA A 440 -17.60 -20.49 20.72
CA ALA A 440 -16.97 -21.65 21.36
C ALA A 440 -17.04 -21.58 22.90
N LEU A 441 -16.99 -20.37 23.47
CA LEU A 441 -17.18 -20.11 24.92
C LEU A 441 -18.65 -20.08 25.35
N GLU A 442 -19.60 -20.28 24.45
CA GLU A 442 -21.06 -20.19 24.69
C GLU A 442 -21.53 -18.79 25.16
N ARG A 443 -20.75 -17.73 24.90
CA ARG A 443 -21.06 -16.34 25.21
C ARG A 443 -21.89 -15.72 24.10
N TYR A 444 -23.11 -16.25 23.87
CA TYR A 444 -23.92 -15.97 22.68
C TYR A 444 -24.43 -14.51 22.60
N ASP A 445 -24.77 -13.89 23.73
CA ASP A 445 -25.23 -12.48 23.74
C ASP A 445 -24.13 -11.53 23.25
N GLU A 446 -22.89 -11.77 23.68
CA GLU A 446 -21.74 -11.00 23.21
C GLU A 446 -21.43 -11.30 21.74
N ALA A 447 -21.55 -12.54 21.31
CA ALA A 447 -21.40 -12.92 19.90
C ALA A 447 -22.45 -12.20 19.01
N ILE A 448 -23.70 -12.08 19.48
CA ILE A 448 -24.77 -11.34 18.80
C ILE A 448 -24.41 -9.85 18.71
N ALA A 449 -23.88 -9.24 19.78
CA ALA A 449 -23.48 -7.84 19.78
C ALA A 449 -22.40 -7.55 18.71
N VAL A 450 -21.40 -8.44 18.59
CA VAL A 450 -20.39 -8.36 17.52
C VAL A 450 -21.05 -8.40 16.15
N CYS A 451 -21.94 -9.37 15.90
CA CYS A 451 -22.62 -9.51 14.61
C CYS A 451 -23.50 -8.30 14.28
N ARG A 452 -24.21 -7.73 15.26
CA ARG A 452 -25.01 -6.50 15.09
C ARG A 452 -24.15 -5.31 14.67
N SER A 453 -22.98 -5.14 15.29
CA SER A 453 -22.04 -4.08 14.92
C SER A 453 -21.57 -4.22 13.47
N VAL A 454 -21.22 -5.44 13.03
CA VAL A 454 -20.84 -5.71 11.64
C VAL A 454 -22.00 -5.44 10.67
N ALA A 455 -23.20 -5.94 10.98
CA ALA A 455 -24.36 -5.78 10.13
C ALA A 455 -24.82 -4.31 10.01
N ALA A 456 -24.62 -3.50 11.04
CA ALA A 456 -24.88 -2.05 11.01
C ALA A 456 -23.90 -1.32 10.06
N ARG A 457 -22.64 -1.72 10.05
CA ARG A 457 -21.60 -1.12 9.20
C ARG A 457 -21.65 -1.66 7.76
N TYR A 458 -21.99 -2.93 7.59
CA TYR A 458 -22.04 -3.64 6.31
C TYR A 458 -23.39 -4.39 6.18
N PRO A 459 -24.48 -3.69 5.79
CA PRO A 459 -25.83 -4.27 5.76
C PRO A 459 -25.97 -5.55 4.92
N ASN A 460 -25.20 -5.65 3.85
CA ASN A 460 -25.21 -6.80 2.92
C ASN A 460 -24.22 -7.92 3.31
N HIS A 461 -23.66 -7.90 4.52
CA HIS A 461 -22.73 -8.93 4.97
C HIS A 461 -23.49 -10.16 5.47
N ALA A 462 -23.76 -11.11 4.56
CA ALA A 462 -24.52 -12.35 4.86
C ALA A 462 -23.90 -13.17 6.00
N GLY A 463 -22.57 -13.21 6.09
CA GLY A 463 -21.85 -13.93 7.15
C GLY A 463 -22.24 -13.46 8.55
N ALA A 464 -22.31 -12.15 8.80
CA ALA A 464 -22.69 -11.62 10.11
C ALA A 464 -24.15 -11.99 10.47
N ARG A 465 -25.06 -11.93 9.50
CA ARG A 465 -26.46 -12.35 9.69
C ARG A 465 -26.57 -13.81 10.02
N ARG A 466 -25.89 -14.68 9.26
CA ARG A 466 -25.84 -16.12 9.49
C ARG A 466 -25.31 -16.46 10.87
N LEU A 467 -24.21 -15.85 11.30
CA LEU A 467 -23.61 -16.08 12.61
C LEU A 467 -24.54 -15.60 13.75
N MET A 468 -25.23 -14.49 13.55
CA MET A 468 -26.24 -13.97 14.50
C MET A 468 -27.42 -14.93 14.63
N THR A 469 -27.93 -15.46 13.51
CA THR A 469 -29.02 -16.46 13.47
C THR A 469 -28.69 -17.69 14.33
N VAL A 470 -27.46 -18.20 14.23
CA VAL A 470 -26.99 -19.35 15.05
C VAL A 470 -27.14 -19.05 16.55
N SER A 471 -26.59 -17.91 16.98
CA SER A 471 -26.53 -17.55 18.39
C SER A 471 -27.93 -17.26 18.95
N LEU A 472 -28.80 -16.57 18.19
CA LEU A 472 -30.21 -16.32 18.54
C LEU A 472 -31.00 -17.63 18.68
N GLY A 473 -30.84 -18.56 17.75
CA GLY A 473 -31.47 -19.87 17.80
C GLY A 473 -31.03 -20.70 19.00
N LEU A 474 -29.76 -20.62 19.40
CA LEU A 474 -29.25 -21.30 20.60
C LEU A 474 -29.80 -20.72 21.89
N LEU A 475 -29.97 -19.39 21.97
CA LEU A 475 -30.59 -18.70 23.10
C LEU A 475 -32.13 -18.89 23.17
N GLY A 476 -32.74 -19.49 22.15
CA GLY A 476 -34.21 -19.62 22.09
C GLY A 476 -34.94 -18.32 21.71
N ARG A 477 -34.24 -17.30 21.21
CA ARG A 477 -34.81 -16.03 20.70
C ARG A 477 -35.34 -16.26 19.28
N ILE A 478 -36.38 -17.10 19.16
CA ILE A 478 -36.75 -17.71 17.87
C ILE A 478 -37.26 -16.67 16.86
N ASP A 479 -38.01 -15.67 17.27
CA ASP A 479 -38.54 -14.66 16.34
C ASP A 479 -37.43 -13.80 15.72
N GLU A 480 -36.47 -13.37 16.54
CA GLU A 480 -35.27 -12.64 16.05
C GLU A 480 -34.36 -13.56 15.20
N ALA A 481 -34.27 -14.85 15.55
CA ALA A 481 -33.52 -15.82 14.78
C ALA A 481 -34.13 -16.03 13.39
N LYS A 482 -35.45 -16.11 13.28
CA LYS A 482 -36.18 -16.20 12.00
C LYS A 482 -35.99 -14.96 11.15
N GLU A 483 -36.15 -13.77 11.72
CA GLU A 483 -35.89 -12.50 11.00
C GLU A 483 -34.46 -12.44 10.46
N SER A 484 -33.48 -12.84 11.27
CA SER A 484 -32.09 -12.87 10.86
C SER A 484 -31.82 -13.93 9.77
N LEU A 485 -32.52 -15.08 9.83
CA LEU A 485 -32.45 -16.13 8.80
C LEU A 485 -33.06 -15.64 7.48
N ASP A 486 -34.22 -14.99 7.50
CA ASP A 486 -34.86 -14.46 6.30
C ASP A 486 -33.97 -13.44 5.58
N HIS A 487 -33.31 -12.57 6.33
CA HIS A 487 -32.29 -11.69 5.77
C HIS A 487 -31.10 -12.47 5.16
N THR A 488 -30.66 -13.55 5.82
CA THR A 488 -29.61 -14.42 5.30
C THR A 488 -30.02 -15.04 3.97
N LEU A 489 -31.23 -15.61 3.90
CA LEU A 489 -31.78 -16.22 2.70
C LEU A 489 -32.03 -15.22 1.56
N THR A 490 -32.36 -13.97 1.89
CA THR A 490 -32.43 -12.89 0.88
C THR A 490 -31.08 -12.62 0.23
N LEU A 491 -29.99 -12.67 1.00
CA LEU A 491 -28.63 -12.43 0.51
C LEU A 491 -27.98 -13.71 -0.07
N GLN A 492 -28.41 -14.88 0.40
CA GLN A 492 -27.91 -16.21 0.03
C GLN A 492 -29.09 -17.18 -0.12
N PRO A 493 -29.80 -17.20 -1.25
CA PRO A 493 -30.97 -18.06 -1.44
C PRO A 493 -30.69 -19.56 -1.31
N ASP A 494 -29.46 -20.00 -1.67
CA ASP A 494 -29.02 -21.40 -1.63
C ASP A 494 -28.44 -21.82 -0.28
N PHE A 495 -28.57 -20.99 0.75
CA PHE A 495 -28.06 -21.28 2.07
C PHE A 495 -28.86 -22.44 2.71
N SER A 496 -28.21 -23.57 2.97
CA SER A 496 -28.81 -24.80 3.48
C SER A 496 -27.96 -25.43 4.58
N THR A 497 -28.51 -26.45 5.25
CA THR A 497 -27.75 -27.20 6.25
C THR A 497 -26.56 -27.95 5.65
N ASP A 498 -26.67 -28.44 4.41
CA ASP A 498 -25.56 -29.08 3.70
C ASP A 498 -24.44 -28.11 3.41
N HIS A 499 -24.77 -26.91 2.94
CA HIS A 499 -23.81 -25.84 2.76
C HIS A 499 -23.03 -25.53 4.05
N VAL A 500 -23.74 -25.47 5.18
CA VAL A 500 -23.14 -25.22 6.49
C VAL A 500 -22.28 -26.39 6.97
N ALA A 501 -22.74 -27.61 6.82
CA ALA A 501 -21.99 -28.81 7.24
C ALA A 501 -20.65 -28.91 6.52
N TYR A 502 -20.63 -28.58 5.23
CA TYR A 502 -19.42 -28.52 4.42
C TYR A 502 -18.49 -27.38 4.84
N ASN A 503 -19.05 -26.19 5.08
CA ASN A 503 -18.28 -24.94 5.25
C ASN A 503 -17.95 -24.60 6.71
N THR A 504 -18.44 -25.35 7.70
CA THR A 504 -18.16 -25.10 9.12
C THR A 504 -16.70 -25.42 9.44
N VAL A 505 -16.00 -24.48 10.05
CA VAL A 505 -14.54 -24.53 10.30
C VAL A 505 -14.13 -25.10 11.65
N PHE A 506 -15.07 -25.30 12.59
CA PHE A 506 -14.77 -25.85 13.90
C PHE A 506 -14.17 -27.27 13.81
N ALA A 507 -13.04 -27.48 14.46
CA ALA A 507 -12.38 -28.79 14.52
C ALA A 507 -13.21 -29.82 15.30
N HIS A 508 -13.84 -29.39 16.41
CA HIS A 508 -14.64 -30.27 17.25
C HIS A 508 -16.04 -30.55 16.69
N ALA A 509 -16.44 -31.82 16.65
CA ALA A 509 -17.76 -32.21 16.17
C ALA A 509 -18.90 -31.62 17.01
N SER A 510 -18.70 -31.50 18.34
CA SER A 510 -19.64 -30.86 19.25
C SER A 510 -20.02 -29.42 18.83
N ASP A 511 -19.03 -28.63 18.45
CA ASP A 511 -19.25 -27.23 18.04
C ASP A 511 -19.99 -27.16 16.70
N ARG A 512 -19.63 -28.03 15.74
CA ARG A 512 -20.36 -28.14 14.47
C ARG A 512 -21.83 -28.52 14.66
N THR A 513 -22.07 -29.55 15.51
CA THR A 513 -23.45 -29.95 15.85
C THR A 513 -24.22 -28.83 16.53
N ARG A 514 -23.58 -28.13 17.45
CA ARG A 514 -24.16 -26.97 18.15
C ARG A 514 -24.48 -25.84 17.18
N PHE A 515 -23.59 -25.56 16.24
CA PHE A 515 -23.78 -24.54 15.20
C PHE A 515 -25.02 -24.87 14.33
N LEU A 516 -25.10 -26.09 13.81
CA LEU A 516 -26.25 -26.56 13.03
C LEU A 516 -27.55 -26.53 13.83
N ARG A 517 -27.51 -26.92 15.12
CA ARG A 517 -28.68 -26.85 16.00
C ARG A 517 -29.23 -25.44 16.13
N GLY A 518 -28.36 -24.43 16.22
CA GLY A 518 -28.81 -23.01 16.25
C GLY A 518 -29.57 -22.63 15.00
N LEU A 519 -29.07 -23.00 13.83
CA LEU A 519 -29.74 -22.72 12.54
C LEU A 519 -31.06 -23.49 12.37
N LYS A 520 -31.09 -24.78 12.73
CA LYS A 520 -32.34 -25.58 12.68
C LYS A 520 -33.43 -25.02 13.61
N ARG A 521 -33.04 -24.51 14.79
CA ARG A 521 -33.98 -23.82 15.69
C ARG A 521 -34.52 -22.52 15.12
N ALA A 522 -33.74 -21.81 14.31
CA ALA A 522 -34.20 -20.62 13.57
C ALA A 522 -35.10 -20.96 12.37
N GLY A 523 -35.23 -22.23 11.99
CA GLY A 523 -36.09 -22.68 10.90
C GLY A 523 -35.36 -22.96 9.58
N LEU A 524 -34.02 -23.02 9.57
CA LEU A 524 -33.28 -23.44 8.38
C LEU A 524 -33.64 -24.89 8.07
N ARG A 525 -34.05 -25.12 6.82
CA ARG A 525 -34.43 -26.45 6.30
C ARG A 525 -33.20 -27.16 5.73
N ASP A 526 -33.28 -28.47 5.63
CA ASP A 526 -32.28 -29.31 4.98
C ASP A 526 -32.19 -29.03 3.49
#